data_4126593bd7b58be33bb23d8fca98e243
#
_entry.id   4126593bd7b58be33bb23d8fca98e243
#
_cell.length_a   1.000
_cell.length_b   1.000
_cell.length_c   1.000
_cell.angle_alpha   90.00
_cell.angle_beta   90.00
_cell.angle_gamma   90.00
#
_symmetry.space_group_name_H-M   'P 1'
#
loop_
_entity.id
_entity.type
_entity.pdbx_description
1 polymer ?
#
loop_
_entity_poly.entity_id
_entity_poly.type
_entity_poly.pdbx_seq_one_letter_code
_entity_poly.pdbx_strand_id
1 'polypeptide(L)'
;MKLNSRLYLFVLPLLLLSGCTSNQESEPVENTPKLVFRLSNELKPDSRIWEISNLFRNELEKASPDGEIKAGEIKVIFYDQGTVGSERQLLESCYFDVLEMVQVNSSILTTIDPAYSILDLPYLFVTEEQHARVLNGEIGRKFLQRLARFNLHGLGFYSTGFRNLFYKYPVDSIEVKSPRDFHGLKIRVMESPVMINSINAIGATATPIPFSELFQSMKTGVVDGAENSARIFMSYKYYEAGCNQFTLTEHFANQHILIANAKWFASLEPKYQKRINEAIVISQQKFDEIWKHTTEESLCEMQKHGVMVNEINDKTPFITRANKVIEQFSDRY
;
A
#
# COMPACT_ATOMS: atom_id res chain seq x y z
N MET A 1 -68.22 44.75 -1.81
CA MET A 1 -69.57 44.42 -2.17
C MET A 1 -69.79 42.91 -1.95
N LYS A 2 -70.66 42.60 -0.96
CA LYS A 2 -71.38 41.32 -0.69
C LYS A 2 -70.63 40.02 -0.80
N LEU A 3 -70.21 39.36 0.33
CA LEU A 3 -71.04 38.48 1.23
C LEU A 3 -71.76 37.38 0.46
N ASN A 4 -71.36 36.12 0.69
CA ASN A 4 -72.32 35.15 1.18
C ASN A 4 -71.63 33.84 1.66
N SER A 5 -71.92 33.54 2.87
CA SER A 5 -71.72 32.31 3.64
C SER A 5 -72.56 31.18 3.11
N ARG A 6 -72.08 29.97 3.12
CA ARG A 6 -72.90 28.76 3.39
C ARG A 6 -72.11 27.69 4.13
N LEU A 7 -72.50 27.52 5.33
CA LEU A 7 -72.25 26.44 6.27
C LEU A 7 -72.97 25.17 5.79
N TYR A 8 -72.27 24.05 5.67
CA TYR A 8 -72.89 22.74 5.67
C TYR A 8 -72.28 21.86 6.74
N LEU A 9 -73.07 21.63 7.74
CA LEU A 9 -72.94 20.62 8.76
C LEU A 9 -73.27 19.27 8.12
N PHE A 10 -72.40 18.29 8.22
CA PHE A 10 -72.78 16.89 8.04
C PHE A 10 -72.23 16.04 9.16
N VAL A 11 -73.14 15.30 9.70
CA VAL A 11 -73.14 14.49 10.90
C VAL A 11 -72.42 13.15 10.60
N LEU A 12 -71.71 12.69 11.60
CA LEU A 12 -71.09 11.40 11.82
C LEU A 12 -71.97 10.20 11.52
N PRO A 13 -71.38 9.02 11.15
CA PRO A 13 -71.47 7.96 12.14
C PRO A 13 -70.16 7.25 12.46
N LEU A 14 -70.03 7.02 13.73
CA LEU A 14 -69.10 6.17 14.42
C LEU A 14 -69.22 4.69 13.96
N LEU A 15 -68.16 4.10 13.50
CA LEU A 15 -68.04 2.63 13.41
C LEU A 15 -66.74 2.21 14.08
N LEU A 16 -66.89 1.69 15.28
CA LEU A 16 -65.90 0.93 16.03
C LEU A 16 -65.71 -0.40 15.34
N LEU A 17 -64.47 -0.66 14.90
CA LEU A 17 -63.99 -2.02 14.69
C LEU A 17 -62.62 -2.15 15.33
N SER A 18 -62.64 -2.83 16.45
CA SER A 18 -61.47 -3.37 17.15
C SER A 18 -60.77 -4.39 16.27
N GLY A 19 -59.50 -4.18 16.01
CA GLY A 19 -58.62 -5.16 15.40
C GLY A 19 -57.21 -4.92 15.91
N CYS A 20 -56.90 -5.44 17.11
CA CYS A 20 -55.53 -5.57 17.56
C CYS A 20 -54.83 -6.62 16.70
N THR A 21 -53.95 -6.18 15.80
CA THR A 21 -52.78 -6.96 15.38
C THR A 21 -51.59 -6.11 15.64
N SER A 22 -50.90 -6.42 16.73
CA SER A 22 -49.58 -5.89 17.04
C SER A 22 -48.58 -6.50 16.05
N ASN A 23 -48.45 -5.90 14.89
CA ASN A 23 -47.19 -6.04 14.14
C ASN A 23 -46.16 -5.22 14.91
N GLN A 24 -45.39 -5.90 15.74
CA GLN A 24 -44.08 -5.39 16.10
C GLN A 24 -43.25 -5.40 14.81
N GLU A 25 -43.31 -4.33 14.05
CA GLU A 25 -42.22 -3.98 13.17
C GLU A 25 -40.99 -3.85 14.07
N SER A 26 -40.11 -4.84 14.03
CA SER A 26 -38.79 -4.71 14.59
C SER A 26 -38.15 -3.49 13.92
N GLU A 27 -38.03 -2.39 14.66
CA GLU A 27 -37.19 -1.27 14.23
C GLU A 27 -35.87 -1.85 13.76
N PRO A 28 -35.33 -1.43 12.60
CA PRO A 28 -33.99 -1.82 12.19
C PRO A 28 -33.08 -1.35 13.33
N VAL A 29 -32.45 -2.29 14.00
CA VAL A 29 -31.39 -2.02 14.98
C VAL A 29 -30.32 -1.30 14.18
N GLU A 30 -30.30 0.01 14.24
CA GLU A 30 -29.27 0.84 13.66
C GLU A 30 -27.97 0.43 14.35
N ASN A 31 -27.19 -0.40 13.65
CA ASN A 31 -25.99 -0.99 14.20
C ASN A 31 -24.90 0.10 14.18
N THR A 32 -25.03 1.07 15.11
CA THR A 32 -24.05 2.13 15.24
C THR A 32 -22.68 1.51 15.56
N PRO A 33 -21.66 1.79 14.77
CA PRO A 33 -20.33 1.25 15.01
C PRO A 33 -19.84 1.64 16.40
N LYS A 34 -19.29 0.68 17.16
CA LYS A 34 -18.71 0.94 18.48
C LYS A 34 -17.24 1.37 18.40
N LEU A 35 -16.55 0.94 17.34
CA LEU A 35 -15.19 1.34 17.05
C LEU A 35 -15.13 1.95 15.65
N VAL A 36 -14.73 3.22 15.57
CA VAL A 36 -14.52 3.93 14.30
C VAL A 36 -13.09 4.46 14.30
N PHE A 37 -12.34 4.22 13.23
CA PHE A 37 -10.99 4.74 13.09
C PHE A 37 -10.62 4.98 11.62
N ARG A 38 -9.53 5.72 11.41
CA ARG A 38 -9.04 6.13 10.09
C ARG A 38 -7.86 5.26 9.67
N LEU A 39 -7.89 4.82 8.42
CA LEU A 39 -6.79 4.15 7.72
C LEU A 39 -6.46 4.95 6.47
N SER A 40 -5.19 5.15 6.17
CA SER A 40 -4.79 5.85 4.95
C SER A 40 -3.64 5.17 4.22
N ASN A 41 -3.60 5.34 2.88
CA ASN A 41 -2.46 5.04 2.03
C ASN A 41 -2.37 6.03 0.85
N GLU A 42 -1.24 6.00 0.11
CA GLU A 42 -1.00 6.85 -1.05
C GLU A 42 -1.44 6.19 -2.38
N LEU A 43 -1.92 4.96 -2.34
CA LEU A 43 -2.14 4.10 -3.51
C LEU A 43 -3.54 4.26 -4.09
N LYS A 44 -3.68 4.06 -5.41
CA LYS A 44 -4.98 4.06 -6.08
C LYS A 44 -5.58 2.64 -6.19
N PRO A 45 -6.91 2.52 -6.30
CA PRO A 45 -7.63 1.23 -6.22
C PRO A 45 -7.18 0.14 -7.19
N ASP A 46 -6.72 0.48 -8.40
CA ASP A 46 -6.29 -0.49 -9.41
C ASP A 46 -4.83 -0.96 -9.26
N SER A 47 -4.12 -0.49 -8.23
CA SER A 47 -2.71 -0.84 -7.97
C SER A 47 -2.60 -2.11 -7.15
N ARG A 48 -3.24 -3.15 -7.29
CA ARG A 48 -3.15 -4.39 -6.48
C ARG A 48 -2.61 -4.22 -5.03
N ILE A 49 -1.59 -3.38 -4.82
CA ILE A 49 -1.02 -3.08 -3.50
C ILE A 49 -2.01 -2.30 -2.61
N TRP A 50 -2.91 -1.53 -3.20
CA TRP A 50 -4.04 -0.90 -2.50
C TRP A 50 -4.94 -1.94 -1.82
N GLU A 51 -5.04 -3.15 -2.40
CA GLU A 51 -5.84 -4.24 -1.85
C GLU A 51 -5.40 -4.67 -0.43
N ILE A 52 -4.18 -4.39 -0.03
CA ILE A 52 -3.73 -4.62 1.35
C ILE A 52 -4.68 -3.95 2.35
N SER A 53 -4.87 -2.64 2.21
CA SER A 53 -5.80 -1.88 3.08
C SER A 53 -7.26 -2.27 2.86
N ASN A 54 -7.66 -2.54 1.61
CA ASN A 54 -9.02 -2.89 1.27
C ASN A 54 -9.43 -4.26 1.82
N LEU A 55 -8.58 -5.27 1.68
CA LEU A 55 -8.81 -6.61 2.22
C LEU A 55 -8.85 -6.59 3.75
N PHE A 56 -7.90 -5.87 4.38
CA PHE A 56 -7.87 -5.70 5.82
C PHE A 56 -9.17 -5.04 6.33
N ARG A 57 -9.56 -3.91 5.75
CA ARG A 57 -10.80 -3.21 6.10
C ARG A 57 -12.02 -4.12 5.93
N ASN A 58 -12.16 -4.73 4.76
CA ASN A 58 -13.31 -5.58 4.45
C ASN A 58 -13.39 -6.81 5.36
N GLU A 59 -12.24 -7.34 5.81
CA GLU A 59 -12.22 -8.44 6.75
C GLU A 59 -12.58 -7.97 8.16
N LEU A 60 -12.06 -6.83 8.57
CA LEU A 60 -12.26 -6.28 9.90
C LEU A 60 -13.73 -5.87 10.17
N GLU A 61 -14.42 -5.33 9.17
CA GLU A 61 -15.82 -4.90 9.27
C GLU A 61 -16.83 -6.08 9.31
N LYS A 62 -16.39 -7.32 9.05
CA LYS A 62 -17.21 -8.52 9.23
C LYS A 62 -17.33 -8.92 10.70
N ALA A 63 -18.29 -9.80 10.99
CA ALA A 63 -18.34 -10.48 12.28
C ALA A 63 -17.02 -11.24 12.54
N SER A 64 -16.60 -11.27 13.81
CA SER A 64 -15.45 -12.11 14.20
C SER A 64 -15.83 -13.60 14.12
N PRO A 65 -14.84 -14.49 13.86
CA PRO A 65 -15.10 -15.93 13.76
C PRO A 65 -15.70 -16.54 15.03
N ASP A 66 -15.37 -15.99 16.19
CA ASP A 66 -15.91 -16.42 17.51
C ASP A 66 -17.23 -15.76 17.89
N GLY A 67 -17.74 -14.83 17.06
CA GLY A 67 -19.00 -14.11 17.28
C GLY A 67 -18.94 -13.02 18.37
N GLU A 68 -17.77 -12.73 18.93
CA GLU A 68 -17.58 -11.69 19.96
C GLU A 68 -17.83 -10.28 19.40
N ILE A 69 -17.50 -10.06 18.14
CA ILE A 69 -17.72 -8.81 17.39
C ILE A 69 -18.73 -9.07 16.28
N LYS A 70 -19.77 -8.23 16.20
CA LYS A 70 -20.80 -8.30 15.16
C LYS A 70 -20.36 -7.58 13.88
N ALA A 71 -20.93 -7.98 12.73
CA ALA A 71 -20.70 -7.25 11.48
C ALA A 71 -21.15 -5.80 11.63
N GLY A 72 -20.30 -4.85 11.16
CA GLY A 72 -20.54 -3.42 11.27
C GLY A 72 -20.27 -2.81 12.65
N GLU A 73 -19.89 -3.59 13.66
CA GLU A 73 -19.47 -3.07 14.97
C GLU A 73 -18.17 -2.27 14.89
N ILE A 74 -17.31 -2.61 13.92
CA ILE A 74 -16.11 -1.86 13.58
C ILE A 74 -16.32 -1.17 12.23
N LYS A 75 -15.95 0.11 12.13
CA LYS A 75 -15.99 0.90 10.90
C LYS A 75 -14.66 1.54 10.62
N VAL A 76 -14.11 1.30 9.44
CA VAL A 76 -12.85 1.91 8.96
C VAL A 76 -13.18 3.03 7.97
N ILE A 77 -12.77 4.25 8.30
CA ILE A 77 -12.80 5.39 7.37
C ILE A 77 -11.49 5.33 6.58
N PHE A 78 -11.59 4.95 5.31
CA PHE A 78 -10.42 4.73 4.48
C PHE A 78 -10.16 5.89 3.53
N TYR A 79 -8.96 6.49 3.65
CA TYR A 79 -8.45 7.55 2.79
C TYR A 79 -7.34 7.00 1.90
N ASP A 80 -7.56 6.97 0.60
CA ASP A 80 -6.61 6.47 -0.38
C ASP A 80 -6.09 7.57 -1.32
N GLN A 81 -5.29 7.18 -2.32
CA GLN A 81 -4.79 8.06 -3.40
C GLN A 81 -4.01 9.28 -2.93
N GLY A 82 -3.39 9.20 -1.74
CA GLY A 82 -2.62 10.32 -1.21
C GLY A 82 -3.48 11.52 -0.77
N THR A 83 -4.80 11.33 -0.57
CA THR A 83 -5.72 12.41 -0.16
C THR A 83 -5.34 13.04 1.17
N VAL A 84 -4.60 12.33 2.01
CA VAL A 84 -4.09 12.81 3.31
C VAL A 84 -2.61 13.20 3.25
N GLY A 85 -1.89 12.80 2.21
CA GLY A 85 -0.48 13.13 1.99
C GLY A 85 0.36 11.99 1.45
N SER A 86 1.66 12.24 1.30
CA SER A 86 2.67 11.26 0.90
C SER A 86 2.91 10.22 2.00
N GLU A 87 3.57 9.09 1.67
CA GLU A 87 3.91 8.05 2.66
C GLU A 87 4.64 8.60 3.89
N ARG A 88 5.53 9.58 3.70
CA ARG A 88 6.20 10.25 4.81
C ARG A 88 5.22 11.01 5.71
N GLN A 89 4.33 11.79 5.12
CA GLN A 89 3.32 12.54 5.86
C GLN A 89 2.32 11.60 6.56
N LEU A 90 1.99 10.45 5.94
CA LEU A 90 1.16 9.42 6.56
C LEU A 90 1.86 8.81 7.78
N LEU A 91 3.14 8.44 7.66
CA LEU A 91 3.92 7.91 8.77
C LEU A 91 4.00 8.91 9.94
N GLU A 92 4.30 10.17 9.63
CA GLU A 92 4.34 11.27 10.61
C GLU A 92 2.97 11.48 11.26
N SER A 93 1.87 11.45 10.49
CA SER A 93 0.51 11.58 11.01
C SER A 93 0.14 10.44 11.97
N CYS A 94 0.58 9.21 11.68
CA CYS A 94 0.40 8.07 12.57
C CYS A 94 1.27 8.20 13.84
N TYR A 95 2.50 8.66 13.69
CA TYR A 95 3.42 8.91 14.81
C TYR A 95 2.86 9.97 15.79
N PHE A 96 2.26 11.06 15.27
CA PHE A 96 1.73 12.18 16.05
C PHE A 96 0.26 12.06 16.47
N ASP A 97 -0.33 10.87 16.46
CA ASP A 97 -1.72 10.61 16.87
C ASP A 97 -2.78 11.31 15.99
N VAL A 98 -2.45 11.71 14.76
CA VAL A 98 -3.39 12.33 13.81
C VAL A 98 -4.18 11.28 13.04
N LEU A 99 -3.56 10.15 12.71
CA LEU A 99 -4.19 8.98 12.08
C LEU A 99 -4.00 7.75 12.97
N GLU A 100 -5.02 6.92 13.04
CA GLU A 100 -4.96 5.67 13.82
C GLU A 100 -4.15 4.60 13.11
N MET A 101 -4.27 4.50 11.77
CA MET A 101 -3.57 3.48 10.98
C MET A 101 -3.13 4.01 9.61
N VAL A 102 -2.01 3.47 9.12
CA VAL A 102 -1.49 3.75 7.78
C VAL A 102 -0.93 2.48 7.13
N GLN A 103 -1.01 2.45 5.79
CA GLN A 103 -0.26 1.51 4.95
C GLN A 103 0.81 2.31 4.21
N VAL A 104 2.07 1.93 4.39
CA VAL A 104 3.21 2.56 3.72
C VAL A 104 4.18 1.51 3.19
N ASN A 105 5.04 1.87 2.25
CA ASN A 105 6.19 1.04 1.91
C ASN A 105 7.19 1.08 3.08
N SER A 106 7.79 -0.07 3.42
CA SER A 106 8.69 -0.13 4.58
C SER A 106 9.95 0.71 4.42
N SER A 107 10.36 1.06 3.21
CA SER A 107 11.53 1.89 2.95
C SER A 107 11.43 3.27 3.58
N ILE A 108 10.21 3.82 3.75
CA ILE A 108 10.04 5.12 4.42
C ILE A 108 10.42 5.05 5.90
N LEU A 109 10.39 3.88 6.53
CA LEU A 109 10.78 3.70 7.92
C LEU A 109 12.27 3.96 8.16
N THR A 110 13.10 3.94 7.10
CA THR A 110 14.52 4.31 7.19
C THR A 110 14.70 5.77 7.63
N THR A 111 13.71 6.61 7.45
CA THR A 111 13.71 8.01 7.89
C THR A 111 13.61 8.18 9.41
N ILE A 112 13.09 7.17 10.10
CA ILE A 112 12.95 7.16 11.58
C ILE A 112 13.89 6.16 12.24
N ASP A 113 14.21 5.04 11.58
CA ASP A 113 15.11 4.00 12.10
C ASP A 113 15.95 3.38 10.98
N PRO A 114 17.27 3.68 10.94
CA PRO A 114 18.16 3.14 9.91
C PRO A 114 18.20 1.61 9.82
N ALA A 115 17.78 0.87 10.85
CA ALA A 115 17.76 -0.60 10.81
C ALA A 115 16.84 -1.14 9.71
N TYR A 116 15.79 -0.39 9.33
CA TYR A 116 14.92 -0.78 8.21
C TYR A 116 15.62 -0.79 6.86
N SER A 117 16.78 -0.12 6.73
CA SER A 117 17.61 -0.16 5.51
C SER A 117 18.06 -1.57 5.14
N ILE A 118 18.09 -2.51 6.09
CA ILE A 118 18.39 -3.93 5.81
C ILE A 118 17.37 -4.51 4.81
N LEU A 119 16.09 -4.14 4.94
CA LEU A 119 15.03 -4.62 4.04
C LEU A 119 15.13 -4.06 2.62
N ASP A 120 15.91 -2.97 2.44
CA ASP A 120 16.17 -2.33 1.16
C ASP A 120 17.52 -2.77 0.55
N LEU A 121 18.25 -3.72 1.17
CA LEU A 121 19.52 -4.16 0.61
C LEU A 121 19.30 -4.85 -0.74
N PRO A 122 20.06 -4.45 -1.78
CA PRO A 122 19.89 -5.02 -3.11
C PRO A 122 20.28 -6.50 -3.14
N TYR A 123 19.50 -7.30 -3.88
CA TYR A 123 19.71 -8.75 -4.06
C TYR A 123 19.76 -9.56 -2.75
N LEU A 124 19.18 -9.04 -1.66
CA LEU A 124 19.11 -9.73 -0.38
C LEU A 124 18.24 -10.99 -0.47
N PHE A 125 17.20 -10.96 -1.28
CA PHE A 125 16.29 -12.06 -1.49
C PHE A 125 16.36 -12.55 -2.93
N VAL A 126 16.24 -13.87 -3.09
CA VAL A 126 16.32 -14.54 -4.40
C VAL A 126 14.93 -14.86 -4.95
N THR A 127 13.96 -15.15 -4.08
CA THR A 127 12.57 -15.43 -4.48
C THR A 127 11.56 -14.70 -3.62
N GLU A 128 10.36 -14.50 -4.18
CA GLU A 128 9.24 -13.87 -3.43
C GLU A 128 8.83 -14.73 -2.23
N GLU A 129 8.89 -16.06 -2.34
CA GLU A 129 8.55 -16.95 -1.22
C GLU A 129 9.58 -16.85 -0.08
N GLN A 130 10.87 -16.72 -0.41
CA GLN A 130 11.92 -16.48 0.58
C GLN A 130 11.65 -15.16 1.32
N HIS A 131 11.36 -14.11 0.58
CA HIS A 131 11.05 -12.78 1.11
C HIS A 131 9.83 -12.83 2.02
N ALA A 132 8.70 -13.36 1.55
CA ALA A 132 7.46 -13.49 2.34
C ALA A 132 7.68 -14.31 3.61
N ARG A 133 8.41 -15.42 3.55
CA ARG A 133 8.73 -16.26 4.70
C ARG A 133 9.56 -15.52 5.76
N VAL A 134 10.52 -14.69 5.36
CA VAL A 134 11.33 -13.89 6.29
C VAL A 134 10.49 -12.81 6.95
N LEU A 135 9.66 -12.10 6.17
CA LEU A 135 8.80 -11.04 6.69
C LEU A 135 7.72 -11.55 7.64
N ASN A 136 7.14 -12.72 7.35
CA ASN A 136 6.11 -13.34 8.20
C ASN A 136 6.70 -14.23 9.31
N GLY A 137 8.04 -14.35 9.38
CA GLY A 137 8.77 -15.12 10.36
C GLY A 137 9.23 -14.32 11.57
N GLU A 138 10.21 -14.88 12.28
CA GLU A 138 10.78 -14.27 13.50
C GLU A 138 11.45 -12.92 13.21
N ILE A 139 12.16 -12.81 12.09
CA ILE A 139 12.85 -11.58 11.70
C ILE A 139 11.83 -10.45 11.47
N GLY A 140 10.79 -10.69 10.70
CA GLY A 140 9.73 -9.70 10.46
C GLY A 140 9.04 -9.28 11.78
N ARG A 141 8.76 -10.22 12.68
CA ARG A 141 8.20 -9.89 14.02
C ARG A 141 9.12 -8.95 14.81
N LYS A 142 10.44 -9.17 14.79
CA LYS A 142 11.40 -8.26 15.44
C LYS A 142 11.35 -6.85 14.84
N PHE A 143 11.22 -6.72 13.52
CA PHE A 143 11.03 -5.42 12.87
C PHE A 143 9.69 -4.78 13.27
N LEU A 144 8.58 -5.52 13.29
CA LEU A 144 7.28 -5.00 13.75
C LEU A 144 7.37 -4.47 15.20
N GLN A 145 7.97 -5.22 16.11
CA GLN A 145 8.16 -4.84 17.51
C GLN A 145 9.05 -3.60 17.68
N ARG A 146 10.04 -3.42 16.79
CA ARG A 146 10.97 -2.31 16.84
C ARG A 146 10.28 -0.94 16.70
N LEU A 147 9.15 -0.88 16.02
CA LEU A 147 8.35 0.33 15.84
C LEU A 147 7.82 0.92 17.15
N ALA A 148 7.71 0.12 18.22
CA ALA A 148 7.27 0.60 19.53
C ALA A 148 8.13 1.73 20.08
N ARG A 149 9.40 1.83 19.67
CA ARG A 149 10.30 2.93 20.05
C ARG A 149 9.85 4.28 19.52
N PHE A 150 8.98 4.29 18.54
CA PHE A 150 8.51 5.47 17.81
C PHE A 150 7.00 5.68 17.97
N ASN A 151 6.41 5.25 19.08
CA ASN A 151 4.95 5.32 19.30
C ASN A 151 4.13 4.69 18.16
N LEU A 152 4.69 3.70 17.47
CA LEU A 152 4.08 2.97 16.38
C LEU A 152 3.95 1.49 16.74
N HIS A 153 2.89 0.85 16.25
CA HIS A 153 2.63 -0.57 16.41
C HIS A 153 2.59 -1.23 15.04
N GLY A 154 3.60 -2.04 14.72
CA GLY A 154 3.67 -2.78 13.46
C GLY A 154 2.69 -3.95 13.48
N LEU A 155 1.78 -4.00 12.53
CA LEU A 155 0.73 -5.02 12.46
C LEU A 155 1.11 -6.19 11.55
N GLY A 156 1.64 -5.91 10.36
CA GLY A 156 2.03 -6.97 9.44
C GLY A 156 2.70 -6.44 8.17
N PHE A 157 3.60 -7.25 7.63
CA PHE A 157 4.23 -7.02 6.33
C PHE A 157 3.48 -7.76 5.22
N TYR A 158 3.54 -7.20 4.01
CA TYR A 158 3.02 -7.76 2.78
C TYR A 158 4.11 -7.72 1.71
N SER A 159 4.51 -8.88 1.20
CA SER A 159 5.45 -8.96 0.07
C SER A 159 4.74 -8.52 -1.21
N THR A 160 5.35 -7.63 -1.96
CA THR A 160 4.79 -7.06 -3.19
C THR A 160 5.75 -7.22 -4.38
N GLY A 161 6.44 -8.35 -4.41
CA GLY A 161 7.32 -8.78 -5.50
C GLY A 161 8.66 -8.05 -5.55
N PHE A 162 9.27 -8.08 -6.72
CA PHE A 162 10.55 -7.41 -6.95
C PHE A 162 10.38 -6.10 -7.70
N ARG A 163 11.28 -5.16 -7.40
CA ARG A 163 11.37 -3.87 -8.08
C ARG A 163 12.35 -3.96 -9.24
N ASN A 164 11.96 -3.32 -10.35
CA ASN A 164 12.64 -3.34 -11.64
C ASN A 164 12.81 -1.93 -12.15
N LEU A 165 13.79 -1.67 -12.99
CA LEU A 165 14.03 -0.37 -13.60
C LEU A 165 13.13 -0.16 -14.82
N PHE A 166 12.52 1.02 -14.93
CA PHE A 166 11.80 1.46 -16.11
C PHE A 166 12.12 2.90 -16.44
N TYR A 167 12.21 3.22 -17.74
CA TYR A 167 12.73 4.51 -18.18
C TYR A 167 12.34 4.82 -19.62
N LYS A 168 12.57 6.07 -19.99
CA LYS A 168 12.49 6.54 -21.39
C LYS A 168 13.83 6.27 -22.05
N TYR A 169 13.78 5.71 -23.24
CA TYR A 169 14.98 5.52 -24.04
C TYR A 169 14.69 5.80 -25.51
N PRO A 170 15.64 6.30 -26.31
CA PRO A 170 15.43 6.47 -27.76
C PRO A 170 15.02 5.14 -28.41
N VAL A 171 14.04 5.20 -29.33
CA VAL A 171 13.35 4.02 -29.91
C VAL A 171 14.32 3.06 -30.61
N ASP A 172 15.45 3.55 -31.10
CA ASP A 172 16.46 2.77 -31.82
C ASP A 172 17.60 2.26 -30.94
N SER A 173 17.43 2.28 -29.64
CA SER A 173 18.50 2.00 -28.70
C SER A 173 18.54 0.57 -28.22
N ILE A 174 19.75 0.16 -27.91
CA ILE A 174 20.28 -1.16 -27.59
C ILE A 174 19.53 -1.77 -26.39
N GLU A 175 19.30 -3.07 -26.46
CA GLU A 175 18.94 -3.94 -25.33
C GLU A 175 19.87 -3.69 -24.13
N VAL A 176 19.29 -3.35 -22.99
CA VAL A 176 20.06 -3.14 -21.75
C VAL A 176 20.59 -4.47 -21.24
N LYS A 177 21.90 -4.56 -21.10
CA LYS A 177 22.61 -5.79 -20.69
C LYS A 177 23.46 -5.62 -19.44
N SER A 178 23.79 -4.39 -19.10
CA SER A 178 24.76 -4.11 -18.03
C SER A 178 24.46 -2.82 -17.27
N PRO A 179 25.04 -2.62 -16.09
CA PRO A 179 24.93 -1.36 -15.34
C PRO A 179 25.38 -0.13 -16.12
N ARG A 180 26.29 -0.28 -17.12
CA ARG A 180 26.78 0.85 -17.91
C ARG A 180 25.72 1.49 -18.79
N ASP A 181 24.70 0.71 -19.14
CA ASP A 181 23.62 1.15 -20.02
C ASP A 181 22.65 2.11 -19.32
N PHE A 182 22.73 2.20 -17.98
CA PHE A 182 21.99 3.19 -17.17
C PHE A 182 22.76 4.50 -16.95
N HIS A 183 23.99 4.61 -17.46
CA HIS A 183 24.81 5.80 -17.24
C HIS A 183 24.14 7.06 -17.84
N GLY A 184 24.05 8.09 -16.98
CA GLY A 184 23.45 9.37 -17.35
C GLY A 184 21.93 9.45 -17.18
N LEU A 185 21.24 8.35 -16.94
CA LEU A 185 19.81 8.37 -16.62
C LEU A 185 19.57 8.91 -15.21
N LYS A 186 18.58 9.79 -15.07
CA LYS A 186 18.04 10.24 -13.78
C LYS A 186 16.90 9.32 -13.38
N ILE A 187 17.12 8.52 -12.36
CA ILE A 187 16.16 7.52 -11.88
C ILE A 187 15.57 7.96 -10.56
N ARG A 188 14.25 8.10 -10.51
CA ARG A 188 13.56 8.36 -9.25
C ARG A 188 13.68 7.15 -8.31
N VAL A 189 13.94 7.42 -7.06
CA VAL A 189 13.95 6.44 -5.97
C VAL A 189 13.09 6.94 -4.80
N MET A 190 12.83 6.05 -3.83
CA MET A 190 12.27 6.41 -2.55
C MET A 190 13.33 7.10 -1.66
N GLU A 191 12.89 7.73 -0.57
CA GLU A 191 13.77 8.38 0.41
C GLU A 191 14.53 7.35 1.28
N SER A 192 15.23 6.42 0.63
CA SER A 192 16.05 5.39 1.28
C SER A 192 17.54 5.58 0.90
N PRO A 193 18.44 5.77 1.87
CA PRO A 193 19.87 5.89 1.58
C PRO A 193 20.45 4.70 0.83
N VAL A 194 19.98 3.49 1.11
CA VAL A 194 20.42 2.27 0.42
C VAL A 194 19.95 2.27 -1.02
N MET A 195 18.70 2.63 -1.29
CA MET A 195 18.18 2.72 -2.67
C MET A 195 18.93 3.80 -3.48
N ILE A 196 19.16 4.97 -2.88
CA ILE A 196 19.94 6.05 -3.51
C ILE A 196 21.35 5.55 -3.89
N ASN A 197 22.06 4.94 -2.96
CA ASN A 197 23.41 4.43 -3.19
C ASN A 197 23.43 3.30 -4.24
N SER A 198 22.43 2.42 -4.24
CA SER A 198 22.33 1.31 -5.19
C SER A 198 22.12 1.78 -6.62
N ILE A 199 21.25 2.76 -6.84
CA ILE A 199 21.01 3.34 -8.16
C ILE A 199 22.24 4.13 -8.64
N ASN A 200 22.89 4.87 -7.75
CA ASN A 200 24.15 5.54 -8.09
C ASN A 200 25.29 4.54 -8.41
N ALA A 201 25.35 3.40 -7.73
CA ALA A 201 26.35 2.37 -7.96
C ALA A 201 26.24 1.73 -9.35
N ILE A 202 25.06 1.65 -9.94
CA ILE A 202 24.89 1.15 -11.33
C ILE A 202 25.22 2.22 -12.38
N GLY A 203 25.50 3.49 -11.98
CA GLY A 203 25.90 4.57 -12.88
C GLY A 203 24.77 5.51 -13.30
N ALA A 204 23.55 5.28 -12.83
CA ALA A 204 22.46 6.24 -12.94
C ALA A 204 22.55 7.31 -11.86
N THR A 205 21.78 8.38 -11.97
CA THR A 205 21.65 9.42 -10.95
C THR A 205 20.35 9.20 -10.18
N ALA A 206 20.46 8.81 -8.92
CA ALA A 206 19.29 8.62 -8.04
C ALA A 206 18.70 9.99 -7.64
N THR A 207 17.39 10.14 -7.80
CA THR A 207 16.65 11.37 -7.46
C THR A 207 15.48 11.00 -6.55
N PRO A 208 15.57 11.25 -5.22
CA PRO A 208 14.45 10.96 -4.31
C PRO A 208 13.32 11.96 -4.53
N ILE A 209 12.13 11.43 -4.84
CA ILE A 209 10.90 12.20 -5.08
C ILE A 209 9.71 11.43 -4.47
N PRO A 210 8.73 12.09 -3.83
CA PRO A 210 7.50 11.44 -3.37
C PRO A 210 6.80 10.66 -4.48
N PHE A 211 6.13 9.56 -4.11
CA PHE A 211 5.51 8.69 -5.11
C PHE A 211 4.39 9.38 -5.90
N SER A 212 3.60 10.21 -5.22
CA SER A 212 2.53 11.02 -5.83
C SER A 212 3.01 11.97 -6.93
N GLU A 213 4.27 12.39 -6.90
CA GLU A 213 4.86 13.31 -7.87
C GLU A 213 5.53 12.59 -9.06
N LEU A 214 5.68 11.27 -8.99
CA LEU A 214 6.50 10.50 -9.93
C LEU A 214 6.03 10.61 -11.38
N PHE A 215 4.72 10.42 -11.64
CA PHE A 215 4.18 10.47 -13.01
C PHE A 215 4.48 11.82 -13.66
N GLN A 216 4.22 12.91 -12.94
CA GLN A 216 4.46 14.26 -13.45
C GLN A 216 5.95 14.55 -13.65
N SER A 217 6.79 14.09 -12.71
CA SER A 217 8.25 14.26 -12.81
C SER A 217 8.84 13.53 -14.02
N MET A 218 8.33 12.35 -14.36
CA MET A 218 8.68 11.68 -15.61
C MET A 218 8.14 12.42 -16.83
N LYS A 219 6.88 12.85 -16.82
CA LYS A 219 6.26 13.52 -17.96
C LYS A 219 6.98 14.82 -18.31
N THR A 220 7.45 15.56 -17.32
CA THR A 220 8.19 16.83 -17.51
C THR A 220 9.70 16.67 -17.70
N GLY A 221 10.24 15.45 -17.59
CA GLY A 221 11.68 15.18 -17.77
C GLY A 221 12.55 15.58 -16.58
N VAL A 222 11.96 15.77 -15.38
CA VAL A 222 12.74 15.92 -14.13
C VAL A 222 13.54 14.66 -13.87
N VAL A 223 12.91 13.49 -14.13
CA VAL A 223 13.57 12.18 -14.16
C VAL A 223 13.29 11.47 -15.46
N ASP A 224 14.19 10.57 -15.87
CA ASP A 224 14.08 9.78 -17.09
C ASP A 224 13.31 8.47 -16.83
N GLY A 225 13.24 8.03 -15.59
CA GLY A 225 12.57 6.81 -15.19
C GLY A 225 12.52 6.64 -13.67
N ALA A 226 12.18 5.43 -13.26
CA ALA A 226 12.12 5.05 -11.85
C ALA A 226 12.34 3.52 -11.70
N GLU A 227 12.16 3.03 -10.47
CA GLU A 227 12.16 1.62 -10.17
C GLU A 227 10.90 1.25 -9.38
N ASN A 228 10.24 0.16 -9.73
CA ASN A 228 9.09 -0.39 -9.01
C ASN A 228 8.72 -1.77 -9.58
N SER A 229 7.64 -2.37 -9.03
CA SER A 229 7.09 -3.62 -9.56
C SER A 229 6.37 -3.41 -10.91
N ALA A 230 6.28 -4.48 -11.69
CA ALA A 230 5.59 -4.47 -12.98
C ALA A 230 4.12 -4.01 -12.85
N ARG A 231 3.44 -4.42 -11.77
CA ARG A 231 2.05 -4.03 -11.53
C ARG A 231 1.89 -2.53 -11.31
N ILE A 232 2.77 -1.92 -10.53
CA ILE A 232 2.74 -0.47 -10.31
C ILE A 232 3.00 0.28 -11.61
N PHE A 233 3.96 -0.18 -12.44
CA PHE A 233 4.19 0.41 -13.76
C PHE A 233 2.89 0.45 -14.59
N MET A 234 2.17 -0.66 -14.69
CA MET A 234 0.92 -0.75 -15.45
C MET A 234 -0.22 0.05 -14.82
N SER A 235 -0.43 -0.09 -13.50
CA SER A 235 -1.52 0.60 -12.81
C SER A 235 -1.41 2.13 -12.92
N TYR A 236 -0.19 2.67 -12.84
CA TYR A 236 0.05 4.11 -12.96
C TYR A 236 0.32 4.55 -14.40
N LYS A 237 0.24 3.61 -15.36
CA LYS A 237 0.36 3.90 -16.79
C LYS A 237 1.62 4.70 -17.14
N TYR A 238 2.77 4.30 -16.56
CA TYR A 238 4.01 5.06 -16.80
C TYR A 238 4.45 5.05 -18.25
N TYR A 239 3.92 4.17 -19.09
CA TYR A 239 4.06 4.23 -20.54
C TYR A 239 3.43 5.51 -21.14
N GLU A 240 2.34 6.05 -20.55
CA GLU A 240 1.75 7.33 -20.98
C GLU A 240 2.62 8.54 -20.56
N ALA A 241 3.50 8.37 -19.57
CA ALA A 241 4.54 9.34 -19.23
C ALA A 241 5.76 9.26 -20.15
N GLY A 242 5.78 8.30 -21.08
CA GLY A 242 6.82 8.09 -22.08
C GLY A 242 7.83 7.00 -21.74
N CYS A 243 7.68 6.25 -20.63
CA CYS A 243 8.53 5.10 -20.33
C CYS A 243 8.22 3.94 -21.28
N ASN A 244 9.18 3.61 -22.12
CA ASN A 244 9.07 2.59 -23.17
C ASN A 244 9.96 1.37 -22.91
N GLN A 245 10.72 1.38 -21.81
CA GLN A 245 11.62 0.30 -21.40
C GLN A 245 11.30 -0.15 -19.98
N PHE A 246 11.25 -1.46 -19.78
CA PHE A 246 11.12 -2.10 -18.47
C PHE A 246 12.16 -3.23 -18.38
N THR A 247 13.14 -3.10 -17.47
CA THR A 247 14.26 -4.05 -17.37
C THR A 247 14.15 -4.85 -16.08
N LEU A 248 14.11 -6.18 -16.22
CA LEU A 248 13.96 -7.15 -15.11
C LEU A 248 15.25 -7.27 -14.30
N THR A 249 15.61 -6.21 -13.59
CA THR A 249 16.79 -6.18 -12.72
C THR A 249 16.55 -6.91 -11.41
N GLU A 250 15.31 -6.93 -10.89
CA GLU A 250 14.89 -7.57 -9.63
C GLU A 250 15.82 -7.24 -8.47
N HIS A 251 16.27 -5.99 -8.43
CA HIS A 251 17.35 -5.55 -7.56
C HIS A 251 16.92 -5.29 -6.12
N PHE A 252 15.63 -5.04 -5.86
CA PHE A 252 15.08 -4.91 -4.51
C PHE A 252 13.84 -5.78 -4.36
N ALA A 253 13.70 -6.45 -3.22
CA ALA A 253 12.41 -6.95 -2.79
C ALA A 253 11.55 -5.79 -2.32
N ASN A 254 10.25 -5.85 -2.60
CA ASN A 254 9.31 -4.78 -2.27
C ASN A 254 8.33 -5.27 -1.21
N GLN A 255 8.12 -4.46 -0.16
CA GLN A 255 7.19 -4.78 0.89
C GLN A 255 6.45 -3.54 1.38
N HIS A 256 5.18 -3.74 1.69
CA HIS A 256 4.37 -2.76 2.42
C HIS A 256 4.11 -3.25 3.83
N ILE A 257 3.79 -2.32 4.70
CA ILE A 257 3.50 -2.59 6.11
C ILE A 257 2.22 -1.84 6.53
N LEU A 258 1.36 -2.51 7.30
CA LEU A 258 0.31 -1.85 8.06
C LEU A 258 0.82 -1.51 9.45
N ILE A 259 0.63 -0.26 9.83
CA ILE A 259 1.11 0.34 11.08
C ILE A 259 -0.07 1.02 11.76
N ALA A 260 -0.18 0.84 13.07
CA ALA A 260 -1.10 1.60 13.92
C ALA A 260 -0.32 2.55 14.84
N ASN A 261 -0.97 3.63 15.28
CA ASN A 261 -0.48 4.40 16.42
C ASN A 261 -0.48 3.51 17.68
N ALA A 262 0.63 3.46 18.40
CA ALA A 262 0.78 2.53 19.52
C ALA A 262 -0.12 2.85 20.71
N LYS A 263 -0.32 4.14 21.01
CA LYS A 263 -1.19 4.56 22.13
C LYS A 263 -2.64 4.26 21.80
N TRP A 264 -3.09 4.60 20.58
CA TRP A 264 -4.43 4.27 20.13
C TRP A 264 -4.66 2.76 20.18
N PHE A 265 -3.76 1.95 19.62
CA PHE A 265 -3.91 0.49 19.62
C PHE A 265 -3.98 -0.07 21.04
N ALA A 266 -3.12 0.41 21.95
CA ALA A 266 -3.11 -0.01 23.36
C ALA A 266 -4.37 0.42 24.15
N SER A 267 -5.06 1.48 23.71
CA SER A 267 -6.31 1.96 24.34
C SER A 267 -7.54 1.14 23.96
N LEU A 268 -7.44 0.27 22.95
CA LEU A 268 -8.55 -0.57 22.50
C LEU A 268 -8.84 -1.69 23.50
N GLU A 269 -10.12 -2.05 23.64
CA GLU A 269 -10.51 -3.25 24.36
C GLU A 269 -9.80 -4.49 23.76
N PRO A 270 -9.42 -5.49 24.58
CA PRO A 270 -8.69 -6.67 24.12
C PRO A 270 -9.34 -7.39 22.92
N LYS A 271 -10.67 -7.42 22.86
CA LYS A 271 -11.40 -8.04 21.74
C LYS A 271 -11.13 -7.33 20.40
N TYR A 272 -11.01 -6.00 20.39
CA TYR A 272 -10.71 -5.24 19.16
C TYR A 272 -9.26 -5.41 18.73
N GLN A 273 -8.31 -5.44 19.69
CA GLN A 273 -6.91 -5.75 19.40
C GLN A 273 -6.77 -7.14 18.77
N LYS A 274 -7.43 -8.13 19.36
CA LYS A 274 -7.48 -9.51 18.83
C LYS A 274 -8.04 -9.54 17.41
N ARG A 275 -9.19 -8.87 17.19
CA ARG A 275 -9.85 -8.82 15.89
C ARG A 275 -8.99 -8.16 14.81
N ILE A 276 -8.29 -7.08 15.14
CA ILE A 276 -7.34 -6.42 14.23
C ILE A 276 -6.23 -7.40 13.83
N ASN A 277 -5.62 -8.11 14.79
CA ASN A 277 -4.56 -9.08 14.50
C ASN A 277 -5.07 -10.27 13.66
N GLU A 278 -6.27 -10.76 13.90
CA GLU A 278 -6.91 -11.79 13.06
C GLU A 278 -7.14 -11.31 11.63
N ALA A 279 -7.65 -10.08 11.47
CA ALA A 279 -7.87 -9.48 10.16
C ALA A 279 -6.57 -9.28 9.37
N ILE A 280 -5.46 -8.97 10.04
CA ILE A 280 -4.13 -8.92 9.41
C ILE A 280 -3.76 -10.28 8.80
N VAL A 281 -3.83 -11.35 9.57
CA VAL A 281 -3.47 -12.70 9.10
C VAL A 281 -4.33 -13.12 7.90
N ILE A 282 -5.65 -12.90 8.00
CA ILE A 282 -6.58 -13.26 6.93
C ILE A 282 -6.33 -12.41 5.67
N SER A 283 -6.06 -11.11 5.84
CA SER A 283 -5.79 -10.22 4.70
C SER A 283 -4.46 -10.53 4.03
N GLN A 284 -3.42 -10.93 4.78
CA GLN A 284 -2.15 -11.40 4.22
C GLN A 284 -2.36 -12.62 3.32
N GLN A 285 -3.06 -13.65 3.80
CA GLN A 285 -3.35 -14.84 3.02
C GLN A 285 -4.12 -14.52 1.72
N LYS A 286 -5.15 -13.66 1.81
CA LYS A 286 -5.92 -13.23 0.64
C LYS A 286 -5.08 -12.39 -0.32
N PHE A 287 -4.21 -11.56 0.20
CA PHE A 287 -3.32 -10.75 -0.62
C PHE A 287 -2.32 -11.61 -1.38
N ASP A 288 -1.70 -12.60 -0.73
CA ASP A 288 -0.78 -13.53 -1.38
C ASP A 288 -1.45 -14.24 -2.56
N GLU A 289 -2.72 -14.66 -2.44
CA GLU A 289 -3.47 -15.29 -3.52
C GLU A 289 -3.70 -14.33 -4.72
N ILE A 290 -4.10 -13.09 -4.48
CA ILE A 290 -4.32 -12.12 -5.57
C ILE A 290 -3.02 -11.58 -6.16
N TRP A 291 -1.91 -11.66 -5.41
CA TRP A 291 -0.59 -11.24 -5.90
C TRP A 291 0.04 -12.27 -6.82
N LYS A 292 -0.26 -13.54 -6.66
CA LYS A 292 0.33 -14.71 -7.27
C LYS A 292 0.32 -14.53 -8.80
N HIS A 293 0.30 -14.26 -9.66
CA HIS A 293 0.43 -14.08 -11.11
C HIS A 293 0.45 -12.61 -11.56
N THR A 294 0.42 -11.69 -10.60
CA THR A 294 0.30 -10.27 -10.91
C THR A 294 1.47 -9.75 -11.74
N THR A 295 2.67 -10.25 -11.50
CA THR A 295 3.87 -9.86 -12.26
C THR A 295 3.77 -10.32 -13.71
N GLU A 296 3.46 -11.60 -13.96
CA GLU A 296 3.31 -12.19 -15.30
C GLU A 296 2.22 -11.48 -16.12
N GLU A 297 1.04 -11.28 -15.51
CA GLU A 297 -0.07 -10.53 -16.13
C GLU A 297 0.38 -9.13 -16.55
N SER A 298 1.11 -8.42 -15.69
CA SER A 298 1.57 -7.07 -15.95
C SER A 298 2.62 -7.00 -17.05
N LEU A 299 3.54 -7.96 -17.13
CA LEU A 299 4.54 -8.05 -18.20
C LEU A 299 3.88 -8.31 -19.57
N CYS A 300 2.89 -9.22 -19.61
CA CYS A 300 2.10 -9.46 -20.83
C CYS A 300 1.32 -8.20 -21.27
N GLU A 301 0.80 -7.44 -20.32
CA GLU A 301 0.07 -6.20 -20.61
C GLU A 301 1.00 -5.09 -21.12
N MET A 302 2.21 -4.94 -20.56
CA MET A 302 3.22 -3.99 -21.02
C MET A 302 3.53 -4.13 -22.52
N GLN A 303 3.71 -5.35 -23.00
CA GLN A 303 4.00 -5.63 -24.41
C GLN A 303 2.88 -5.13 -25.34
N LYS A 304 1.60 -5.22 -24.90
CA LYS A 304 0.45 -4.72 -25.67
C LYS A 304 0.45 -3.19 -25.79
N HIS A 305 1.11 -2.50 -24.84
CA HIS A 305 1.28 -1.04 -24.84
C HIS A 305 2.59 -0.59 -25.49
N GLY A 306 3.31 -1.49 -26.16
CA GLY A 306 4.56 -1.19 -26.86
C GLY A 306 5.76 -0.95 -25.93
N VAL A 307 5.68 -1.38 -24.69
CA VAL A 307 6.81 -1.32 -23.74
C VAL A 307 7.73 -2.52 -23.99
N MET A 308 9.01 -2.26 -24.19
CA MET A 308 10.01 -3.28 -24.34
C MET A 308 10.38 -3.84 -22.94
N VAL A 309 10.15 -5.13 -22.75
CA VAL A 309 10.57 -5.84 -21.54
C VAL A 309 11.94 -6.45 -21.79
N ASN A 310 12.94 -6.01 -21.06
CA ASN A 310 14.32 -6.49 -21.17
C ASN A 310 14.63 -7.47 -20.05
N GLU A 311 15.08 -8.67 -20.42
CA GLU A 311 15.59 -9.67 -19.48
C GLU A 311 17.12 -9.55 -19.35
N ILE A 312 17.62 -9.66 -18.13
CA ILE A 312 19.06 -9.68 -17.84
C ILE A 312 19.47 -11.12 -17.55
N ASN A 313 20.12 -11.75 -18.52
CA ASN A 313 20.57 -13.13 -18.41
C ASN A 313 21.70 -13.31 -17.38
N ASP A 314 22.56 -12.32 -17.22
CA ASP A 314 23.64 -12.31 -16.23
C ASP A 314 23.55 -11.09 -15.33
N LYS A 315 23.05 -11.27 -14.12
CA LYS A 315 22.94 -10.23 -13.09
C LYS A 315 24.26 -9.99 -12.32
N THR A 316 25.31 -10.77 -12.55
CA THR A 316 26.60 -10.67 -11.84
C THR A 316 27.19 -9.26 -11.85
N PRO A 317 27.17 -8.49 -12.97
CA PRO A 317 27.68 -7.12 -12.96
C PRO A 317 26.89 -6.17 -12.06
N PHE A 318 25.59 -6.39 -11.92
CA PHE A 318 24.73 -5.60 -11.01
C PHE A 318 24.98 -6.00 -9.56
N ILE A 319 25.03 -7.29 -9.25
CA ILE A 319 25.31 -7.82 -7.92
C ILE A 319 26.68 -7.35 -7.43
N THR A 320 27.70 -7.35 -8.30
CA THR A 320 29.06 -6.88 -7.95
C THR A 320 29.04 -5.41 -7.51
N ARG A 321 28.22 -4.56 -8.14
CA ARG A 321 28.07 -3.17 -7.73
C ARG A 321 27.25 -3.03 -6.46
N ALA A 322 26.23 -3.84 -6.30
CA ALA A 322 25.39 -3.93 -5.12
C ALA A 322 26.18 -4.33 -3.86
N ASN A 323 27.12 -5.27 -3.99
CA ASN A 323 27.96 -5.72 -2.88
C ASN A 323 28.75 -4.56 -2.23
N LYS A 324 29.21 -3.58 -3.02
CA LYS A 324 29.85 -2.39 -2.47
C LYS A 324 28.93 -1.56 -1.58
N VAL A 325 27.63 -1.50 -1.92
CA VAL A 325 26.62 -0.81 -1.12
C VAL A 325 26.34 -1.58 0.17
N ILE A 326 26.30 -2.92 0.09
CA ILE A 326 26.12 -3.80 1.24
C ILE A 326 27.30 -3.69 2.21
N GLU A 327 28.53 -3.70 1.69
CA GLU A 327 29.76 -3.49 2.49
C GLU A 327 29.73 -2.16 3.22
N GLN A 328 29.43 -1.06 2.51
CA GLN A 328 29.32 0.28 3.11
C GLN A 328 28.23 0.37 4.18
N PHE A 329 27.14 -0.39 4.01
CA PHE A 329 26.10 -0.48 5.02
C PHE A 329 26.59 -1.27 6.24
N SER A 330 27.25 -2.42 6.05
CA SER A 330 27.77 -3.26 7.13
C SER A 330 28.84 -2.56 7.95
N ASP A 331 29.69 -1.71 7.32
CA ASP A 331 30.71 -0.94 8.03
C ASP A 331 30.13 0.18 8.91
N ARG A 332 28.87 0.56 8.64
CA ARG A 332 28.20 1.66 9.37
C ARG A 332 27.36 1.17 10.56
N TYR A 333 26.89 -0.06 10.52
CA TYR A 333 25.97 -0.65 11.49
C TYR A 333 26.43 -2.03 11.99
#